data_5b927de642ad556bfbf44b11c68669b7
#
_entry.id   5b927de642ad556bfbf44b11c68669b7
#
_cell.length_a   1.000
_cell.length_b   1.000
_cell.length_c   1.000
_cell.angle_alpha   90.00
_cell.angle_beta   90.00
_cell.angle_gamma   90.00
#
_symmetry.space_group_name_H-M   'P 1'
#
loop_
_entity.id
_entity.type
_entity.pdbx_description
1 polymer ?
#
loop_
_entity_poly.entity_id
_entity_poly.type
_entity_poly.pdbx_seq_one_letter_code
_entity_poly.pdbx_strand_id
1 'polypeptide(L)'
;MNKFVVLSLIFIFSCELLNSHEINLISESDFVEIQDSDYTLIDVRTQDEFDLGHIDSAINLDFYSDTFQNEILSLPKNEKIVLYCRTNNRSSKTATILKENGYKDILVIRGGITEWVKNGNDINYTTYSD
;
A
#
# COMPACT_ATOMS: atom_id res chain seq x y z
N MET A 1 -41.97 43.90 -8.47
CA MET A 1 -41.48 43.70 -9.83
C MET A 1 -40.00 43.43 -9.78
N ASN A 2 -39.61 42.43 -10.30
CA ASN A 2 -38.35 41.78 -10.69
C ASN A 2 -38.12 40.45 -10.00
N LYS A 3 -38.79 39.51 -10.56
CA LYS A 3 -38.41 38.07 -10.54
C LYS A 3 -37.20 37.91 -11.45
N PHE A 4 -36.02 37.67 -10.92
CA PHE A 4 -34.87 37.10 -11.59
C PHE A 4 -33.63 37.27 -10.70
N VAL A 5 -33.52 36.50 -9.62
CA VAL A 5 -32.24 36.10 -9.02
C VAL A 5 -32.49 34.89 -8.11
N VAL A 6 -32.73 33.76 -8.67
CA VAL A 6 -32.57 32.45 -7.98
C VAL A 6 -32.28 31.44 -9.06
N LEU A 7 -31.06 31.42 -9.55
CA LEU A 7 -30.52 30.27 -10.26
C LEU A 7 -29.01 30.41 -10.50
N SER A 8 -28.21 30.31 -9.45
CA SER A 8 -26.77 30.11 -9.62
C SER A 8 -26.08 29.75 -8.30
N LEU A 9 -26.49 28.65 -7.67
CA LEU A 9 -25.76 28.11 -6.51
C LEU A 9 -25.87 26.59 -6.37
N ILE A 10 -25.89 25.87 -7.50
CA ILE A 10 -25.84 24.41 -7.46
C ILE A 10 -24.88 23.94 -8.56
N PHE A 11 -23.57 24.17 -8.40
CA PHE A 11 -22.58 23.53 -9.27
C PHE A 11 -21.14 23.59 -8.71
N ILE A 12 -20.94 23.40 -7.42
CA ILE A 12 -19.57 23.24 -6.87
C ILE A 12 -19.49 22.07 -5.88
N PHE A 13 -20.23 21.00 -6.08
CA PHE A 13 -20.15 19.86 -5.15
C PHE A 13 -20.01 18.51 -5.87
N SER A 14 -19.35 18.46 -6.99
CA SER A 14 -19.26 17.21 -7.76
C SER A 14 -17.83 16.81 -8.19
N CYS A 15 -16.80 17.41 -7.62
CA CYS A 15 -15.43 17.09 -8.05
C CYS A 15 -14.55 16.38 -7.00
N GLU A 16 -15.05 16.15 -5.80
CA GLU A 16 -14.25 15.46 -4.75
C GLU A 16 -14.54 13.97 -4.61
N LEU A 17 -15.51 13.42 -5.30
CA LEU A 17 -15.91 12.01 -5.17
C LEU A 17 -15.20 11.06 -6.14
N LEU A 18 -14.33 11.53 -7.02
CA LEU A 18 -13.69 10.69 -8.04
C LEU A 18 -12.25 10.27 -7.72
N ASN A 19 -11.66 10.74 -6.62
CA ASN A 19 -10.24 10.49 -6.33
C ASN A 19 -9.98 9.44 -5.23
N SER A 20 -10.98 8.73 -4.74
CA SER A 20 -10.80 7.82 -3.59
C SER A 20 -10.30 6.41 -3.93
N HIS A 21 -10.15 6.05 -5.20
CA HIS A 21 -9.83 4.68 -5.59
C HIS A 21 -8.48 4.50 -6.31
N GLU A 22 -7.76 5.58 -6.56
CA GLU A 22 -6.45 5.46 -7.22
C GLU A 22 -5.40 4.93 -6.23
N ILE A 23 -4.74 3.82 -6.61
CA ILE A 23 -3.64 3.22 -5.87
C ILE A 23 -2.36 3.92 -6.27
N ASN A 24 -1.63 4.46 -5.30
CA ASN A 24 -0.34 5.11 -5.54
C ASN A 24 0.74 4.05 -5.75
N LEU A 25 1.05 3.77 -7.01
CA LEU A 25 2.13 2.89 -7.40
C LEU A 25 3.44 3.68 -7.52
N ILE A 26 4.49 3.21 -6.88
CA ILE A 26 5.85 3.74 -7.05
C ILE A 26 6.73 2.71 -7.74
N SER A 27 7.74 3.18 -8.47
CA SER A 27 8.72 2.27 -9.03
C SER A 27 9.63 1.70 -7.93
N GLU A 28 10.27 0.59 -8.23
CA GLU A 28 11.28 0.01 -7.34
C GLU A 28 12.43 1.00 -7.09
N SER A 29 12.89 1.71 -8.12
CA SER A 29 13.94 2.73 -7.99
C SER A 29 13.52 3.90 -7.10
N ASP A 30 12.28 4.39 -7.23
CA ASP A 30 11.77 5.45 -6.35
C ASP A 30 11.68 4.95 -4.89
N PHE A 31 11.32 3.68 -4.70
CA PHE A 31 11.32 3.08 -3.37
C PHE A 31 12.72 3.05 -2.75
N VAL A 32 13.74 2.67 -3.50
CA VAL A 32 15.15 2.68 -3.04
C VAL A 32 15.57 4.07 -2.56
N GLU A 33 15.13 5.13 -3.25
CA GLU A 33 15.47 6.52 -2.87
C GLU A 33 14.84 6.95 -1.54
N ILE A 34 13.67 6.39 -1.18
CA ILE A 34 12.98 6.71 0.08
C ILE A 34 13.21 5.69 1.19
N GLN A 35 14.04 4.69 0.97
CA GLN A 35 14.22 3.55 1.89
C GLN A 35 14.68 3.96 3.30
N ASP A 36 15.38 5.08 3.41
CA ASP A 36 15.82 5.66 4.69
C ASP A 36 14.77 6.59 5.34
N SER A 37 13.60 6.74 4.74
CA SER A 37 12.54 7.57 5.30
C SER A 37 11.69 6.80 6.31
N ASP A 38 10.92 7.54 7.11
CA ASP A 38 10.08 6.99 8.17
C ASP A 38 8.77 6.41 7.59
N TYR A 39 8.78 5.12 7.26
CA TYR A 39 7.61 4.34 6.85
C TYR A 39 7.71 2.89 7.31
N THR A 40 6.59 2.20 7.31
CA THR A 40 6.49 0.77 7.58
C THR A 40 6.36 0.00 6.27
N LEU A 41 7.33 -0.87 5.97
CA LEU A 41 7.30 -1.75 4.81
C LEU A 41 6.60 -3.06 5.16
N ILE A 42 5.56 -3.39 4.41
CA ILE A 42 4.75 -4.59 4.65
C ILE A 42 4.74 -5.49 3.42
N ASP A 43 5.18 -6.71 3.61
CA ASP A 43 5.06 -7.82 2.67
C ASP A 43 3.76 -8.57 2.95
N VAL A 44 2.82 -8.50 2.01
CA VAL A 44 1.51 -9.16 2.17
C VAL A 44 1.44 -10.53 1.47
N ARG A 45 2.61 -11.12 1.20
CA ARG A 45 2.68 -12.52 0.72
C ARG A 45 2.47 -13.49 1.87
N THR A 46 2.36 -14.77 1.55
CA THR A 46 2.32 -15.82 2.57
C THR A 46 3.62 -15.89 3.36
N GLN A 47 3.57 -16.46 4.57
CA GLN A 47 4.77 -16.68 5.39
C GLN A 47 5.82 -17.50 4.64
N ASP A 48 5.42 -18.56 3.94
CA ASP A 48 6.35 -19.40 3.18
C ASP A 48 7.05 -18.60 2.06
N GLU A 49 6.33 -17.73 1.34
CA GLU A 49 6.93 -16.85 0.35
C GLU A 49 7.92 -15.87 0.97
N PHE A 50 7.55 -15.30 2.12
CA PHE A 50 8.40 -14.36 2.86
C PHE A 50 9.71 -15.01 3.33
N ASP A 51 9.63 -16.20 3.88
CA ASP A 51 10.78 -16.94 4.40
C ASP A 51 11.79 -17.31 3.29
N LEU A 52 11.29 -17.54 2.07
CA LEU A 52 12.13 -17.80 0.89
C LEU A 52 12.84 -16.57 0.32
N GLY A 53 12.57 -15.41 0.86
CA GLY A 53 13.23 -14.16 0.50
C GLY A 53 12.28 -12.97 0.55
N HIS A 54 12.71 -11.89 1.19
CA HIS A 54 11.94 -10.66 1.36
C HIS A 54 12.85 -9.44 1.30
N ILE A 55 12.26 -8.27 1.08
CA ILE A 55 12.96 -6.99 1.13
C ILE A 55 13.35 -6.70 2.58
N ASP A 56 14.56 -6.19 2.80
CA ASP A 56 15.05 -5.86 4.14
C ASP A 56 14.05 -4.96 4.90
N SER A 57 13.98 -5.17 6.22
CA SER A 57 13.08 -4.45 7.13
C SER A 57 11.57 -4.67 6.91
N ALA A 58 11.16 -5.50 5.95
CA ALA A 58 9.76 -5.81 5.74
C ALA A 58 9.15 -6.61 6.89
N ILE A 59 7.93 -6.24 7.26
CA ILE A 59 7.07 -7.00 8.17
C ILE A 59 6.14 -7.86 7.32
N ASN A 60 6.01 -9.14 7.64
CA ASN A 60 5.07 -10.02 6.95
C ASN A 60 3.68 -10.01 7.60
N LEU A 61 2.67 -9.70 6.81
CA LEU A 61 1.25 -9.90 7.14
C LEU A 61 0.61 -10.70 6.01
N ASP A 62 0.35 -11.97 6.25
CA ASP A 62 -0.17 -12.89 5.23
C ASP A 62 -1.59 -12.51 4.81
N PHE A 63 -1.74 -12.05 3.56
CA PHE A 63 -3.02 -11.64 2.97
C PHE A 63 -4.12 -12.71 3.07
N TYR A 64 -3.75 -13.98 3.09
CA TYR A 64 -4.69 -15.10 3.16
C TYR A 64 -4.95 -15.61 4.57
N SER A 65 -4.31 -15.02 5.58
CA SER A 65 -4.57 -15.37 6.98
C SER A 65 -5.96 -14.91 7.41
N ASP A 66 -6.63 -15.69 8.24
CA ASP A 66 -7.91 -15.33 8.85
C ASP A 66 -7.82 -14.08 9.75
N THR A 67 -6.62 -13.76 10.23
CA THR A 67 -6.34 -12.59 11.07
C THR A 67 -5.88 -11.36 10.29
N PHE A 68 -5.63 -11.48 8.99
CA PHE A 68 -5.02 -10.43 8.17
C PHE A 68 -5.70 -9.08 8.30
N GLN A 69 -7.03 -9.06 8.17
CA GLN A 69 -7.77 -7.79 8.21
C GLN A 69 -7.66 -7.12 9.57
N ASN A 70 -7.70 -7.88 10.66
CA ASN A 70 -7.50 -7.34 12.00
C ASN A 70 -6.08 -6.80 12.20
N GLU A 71 -5.09 -7.51 11.70
CA GLU A 71 -3.68 -7.13 11.80
C GLU A 71 -3.39 -5.86 11.00
N ILE A 72 -3.78 -5.80 9.74
CA ILE A 72 -3.51 -4.64 8.88
C ILE A 72 -4.26 -3.38 9.35
N LEU A 73 -5.47 -3.53 9.89
CA LEU A 73 -6.26 -2.42 10.40
C LEU A 73 -5.91 -2.04 11.86
N SER A 74 -5.02 -2.77 12.52
CA SER A 74 -4.47 -2.41 13.84
C SER A 74 -3.35 -1.37 13.77
N LEU A 75 -2.80 -1.12 12.59
CA LEU A 75 -1.77 -0.10 12.40
C LEU A 75 -2.31 1.30 12.71
N PRO A 76 -1.49 2.21 13.24
CA PRO A 76 -1.92 3.60 13.45
C PRO A 76 -2.36 4.27 12.14
N LYS A 77 -3.44 5.05 12.18
CA LYS A 77 -4.01 5.70 10.98
C LYS A 77 -3.09 6.72 10.32
N ASN A 78 -2.15 7.30 11.06
CA ASN A 78 -1.15 8.24 10.59
C ASN A 78 0.15 7.57 10.12
N GLU A 79 0.19 6.25 10.11
CA GLU A 79 1.34 5.49 9.62
C GLU A 79 1.55 5.74 8.13
N LYS A 80 2.81 5.90 7.75
CA LYS A 80 3.22 5.84 6.35
C LYS A 80 3.49 4.39 5.99
N ILE A 81 2.75 3.84 5.05
CA ILE A 81 2.79 2.42 4.72
C ILE A 81 3.26 2.23 3.28
N VAL A 82 4.24 1.37 3.11
CA VAL A 82 4.65 0.86 1.81
C VAL A 82 4.33 -0.63 1.74
N LEU A 83 3.62 -1.03 0.70
CA LEU A 83 3.16 -2.40 0.51
C LEU A 83 3.82 -3.04 -0.69
N TYR A 84 4.12 -4.32 -0.61
CA TYR A 84 4.42 -5.13 -1.78
C TYR A 84 3.91 -6.56 -1.62
N CYS A 85 3.79 -7.24 -2.74
CA CYS A 85 3.55 -8.68 -2.81
C CYS A 85 4.44 -9.29 -3.89
N ARG A 86 4.02 -10.37 -4.51
CA ARG A 86 4.79 -10.98 -5.60
C ARG A 86 4.86 -10.05 -6.82
N THR A 87 3.71 -9.50 -7.22
CA THR A 87 3.59 -8.50 -8.31
C THR A 87 2.84 -7.28 -7.82
N ASN A 88 1.50 -7.20 -8.00
CA ASN A 88 0.69 -6.07 -7.54
C ASN A 88 -0.67 -6.48 -6.96
N ASN A 89 -1.14 -7.69 -7.16
CA ASN A 89 -2.52 -8.07 -6.90
C ASN A 89 -2.92 -7.92 -5.42
N ARG A 90 -2.24 -8.63 -4.53
CA ARG A 90 -2.52 -8.62 -3.08
C ARG A 90 -2.21 -7.27 -2.44
N SER A 91 -1.11 -6.64 -2.83
CA SER A 91 -0.71 -5.34 -2.30
C SER A 91 -1.67 -4.21 -2.71
N SER A 92 -2.16 -4.21 -3.95
CA SER A 92 -3.17 -3.23 -4.39
C SER A 92 -4.52 -3.42 -3.68
N LYS A 93 -4.95 -4.67 -3.48
CA LYS A 93 -6.15 -4.96 -2.68
C LYS A 93 -6.00 -4.50 -1.23
N THR A 94 -4.83 -4.72 -0.63
CA THR A 94 -4.51 -4.26 0.72
C THR A 94 -4.54 -2.73 0.80
N ALA A 95 -3.97 -2.04 -0.18
CA ALA A 95 -4.02 -0.57 -0.26
C ALA A 95 -5.46 -0.06 -0.32
N THR A 96 -6.34 -0.72 -1.07
CA THR A 96 -7.77 -0.39 -1.12
C THR A 96 -8.42 -0.55 0.26
N ILE A 97 -8.20 -1.67 0.94
CA ILE A 97 -8.72 -1.92 2.29
C ILE A 97 -8.27 -0.80 3.25
N LEU A 98 -7.00 -0.45 3.23
CA LEU A 98 -6.45 0.61 4.10
C LEU A 98 -7.08 1.97 3.79
N LYS A 99 -7.18 2.36 2.51
CA LYS A 99 -7.79 3.64 2.09
C LYS A 99 -9.25 3.74 2.52
N GLU A 100 -10.02 2.69 2.33
CA GLU A 100 -11.43 2.61 2.76
C GLU A 100 -11.60 2.72 4.27
N ASN A 101 -10.55 2.41 5.04
CA ASN A 101 -10.52 2.50 6.51
C ASN A 101 -9.78 3.74 7.04
N GLY A 102 -9.54 4.75 6.21
CA GLY A 102 -9.07 6.06 6.62
C GLY A 102 -7.55 6.25 6.70
N TYR A 103 -6.76 5.31 6.18
CA TYR A 103 -5.33 5.48 6.00
C TYR A 103 -5.06 6.34 4.75
N LYS A 104 -4.19 7.32 4.85
CA LYS A 104 -3.97 8.31 3.78
C LYS A 104 -2.65 8.18 3.06
N ASP A 105 -1.60 7.75 3.75
CA ASP A 105 -0.24 7.70 3.24
C ASP A 105 0.15 6.26 2.93
N ILE A 106 -0.24 5.79 1.74
CA ILE A 106 -0.05 4.41 1.31
C ILE A 106 0.57 4.40 -0.07
N LEU A 107 1.67 3.68 -0.21
CA LEU A 107 2.37 3.42 -1.45
C LEU A 107 2.40 1.91 -1.73
N VAL A 108 2.41 1.54 -3.00
CA VAL A 108 2.55 0.14 -3.44
C VAL A 108 3.73 0.06 -4.41
N ILE A 109 4.69 -0.82 -4.13
CA ILE A 109 5.83 -1.05 -5.01
C ILE A 109 5.35 -1.79 -6.27
N ARG A 110 5.48 -1.12 -7.42
CA ARG A 110 5.11 -1.68 -8.72
C ARG A 110 5.95 -2.91 -9.03
N GLY A 111 5.29 -3.98 -9.46
CA GLY A 111 5.98 -5.23 -9.82
C GLY A 111 6.42 -6.08 -8.63
N GLY A 112 6.28 -5.56 -7.40
CA GLY A 112 6.58 -6.28 -6.17
C GLY A 112 7.98 -6.88 -6.11
N ILE A 113 8.12 -7.99 -5.41
CA ILE A 113 9.42 -8.64 -5.26
C ILE A 113 9.97 -9.21 -6.57
N THR A 114 9.10 -9.50 -7.54
CA THR A 114 9.53 -10.00 -8.84
C THR A 114 10.40 -8.98 -9.57
N GLU A 115 9.97 -7.71 -9.65
CA GLU A 115 10.77 -6.64 -10.25
C GLU A 115 11.98 -6.28 -9.38
N TRP A 116 11.84 -6.30 -8.06
CA TRP A 116 12.91 -6.07 -7.11
C TRP A 116 14.12 -6.99 -7.36
N VAL A 117 13.87 -8.28 -7.45
CA VAL A 117 14.92 -9.31 -7.70
C VAL A 117 15.46 -9.21 -9.13
N LYS A 118 14.58 -8.99 -10.11
CA LYS A 118 14.96 -8.85 -11.52
C LYS A 118 15.93 -7.70 -11.75
N ASN A 119 15.77 -6.61 -11.00
CA ASN A 119 16.64 -5.43 -11.07
C ASN A 119 17.92 -5.58 -10.24
N GLY A 120 18.17 -6.75 -9.64
CA GLY A 120 19.41 -7.08 -8.94
C GLY A 120 19.50 -6.57 -7.51
N ASN A 121 18.36 -6.20 -6.90
CA ASN A 121 18.34 -5.79 -5.50
C ASN A 121 18.41 -6.99 -4.56
N ASP A 122 19.02 -6.78 -3.40
CA ASP A 122 19.20 -7.81 -2.39
C ASP A 122 17.89 -8.17 -1.68
N ILE A 123 17.80 -9.43 -1.26
CA ILE A 123 16.73 -9.96 -0.42
C ILE A 123 17.31 -10.66 0.81
N ASN A 124 16.59 -10.59 1.91
CA ASN A 124 16.90 -11.31 3.12
C ASN A 124 16.09 -12.60 3.19
N TYR A 125 16.61 -13.57 3.93
CA TYR A 125 15.98 -14.88 4.16
C TYR A 125 15.71 -15.05 5.65
N THR A 126 14.60 -15.66 6.00
CA THR A 126 14.37 -16.06 7.39
C THR A 126 15.25 -17.25 7.71
N THR A 127 16.21 -17.06 8.61
CA THR A 127 17.04 -18.16 9.12
C THR A 127 16.42 -18.67 10.41
N TYR A 128 15.94 -19.90 10.37
CA TYR A 128 15.60 -20.61 11.61
C TYR A 128 16.90 -21.14 12.21
N SER A 129 17.28 -20.66 13.40
CA SER A 129 18.35 -21.27 14.18
C SER A 129 17.81 -22.58 14.78
N ASP A 130 18.45 -23.69 14.46
CA ASP A 130 18.20 -25.02 15.06
C ASP A 130 18.42 -25.02 16.57
#